data_1a2a308836c8d64df4f9f1c738cbfea2
#
_entry.id   1a2a308836c8d64df4f9f1c738cbfea2
#
_cell.length_a   1.000
_cell.length_b   1.000
_cell.length_c   1.000
_cell.angle_alpha   90.00
_cell.angle_beta   90.00
_cell.angle_gamma   90.00
#
_symmetry.space_group_name_H-M   'P 1'
#
loop_
_entity.id
_entity.type
_entity.pdbx_description
1 polymer ?
#
loop_
_entity_poly.entity_id
_entity_poly.type
_entity_poly.pdbx_seq_one_letter_code
_entity_poly.pdbx_strand_id
1 'polypeptide(L)'
;MAELISRIYSNFRGVDFRGEEINLMRSPDSLNVWKDYKETESIRTRPGMEKKFAYTSPVYGIFEYNGSLIIHAGATLLKRTAEGETSIYEKMAQKPSQAFVYENIFYIKDGENYLQYDGTTVKAVEGYIPTTTIARKPMGGGTKYEDVNMLSDFRKNSFLADGASFDFFLDVLNIDDDFVPIVMENDEVVDPSEYEVDYKDGRIKFIHYAPNSPLTEGQDNISIQFKKAVPRYTRS
;
A
#
# COMPACT_ATOMS: atom_id res chain seq x y z
N MET A 1 -51.14 36.85 -35.25
CA MET A 1 -50.19 35.84 -35.73
C MET A 1 -48.91 35.99 -34.91
N ALA A 2 -48.51 34.93 -34.26
CA ALA A 2 -47.21 34.95 -33.51
C ALA A 2 -46.08 34.83 -34.53
N GLU A 3 -45.14 35.74 -34.50
CA GLU A 3 -43.98 35.74 -35.40
C GLU A 3 -43.02 34.63 -34.93
N LEU A 4 -42.67 33.73 -35.82
CA LEU A 4 -41.77 32.64 -35.52
C LEU A 4 -40.33 33.18 -35.52
N ILE A 5 -39.73 33.37 -34.37
CA ILE A 5 -38.34 33.79 -34.25
C ILE A 5 -37.46 32.54 -34.30
N SER A 6 -36.76 32.36 -35.42
CA SER A 6 -35.75 31.31 -35.56
C SER A 6 -34.35 31.86 -35.26
N ARG A 7 -33.64 31.20 -34.34
CA ARG A 7 -32.20 31.48 -34.07
C ARG A 7 -31.35 30.29 -34.48
N ILE A 8 -30.37 30.53 -35.30
CA ILE A 8 -29.40 29.51 -35.72
C ILE A 8 -28.14 29.69 -34.86
N TYR A 9 -27.80 28.64 -34.11
CA TYR A 9 -26.55 28.55 -33.35
C TYR A 9 -25.54 27.75 -34.16
N SER A 10 -24.60 28.42 -34.81
CA SER A 10 -23.60 27.78 -35.68
C SER A 10 -22.40 27.21 -34.93
N ASN A 11 -22.22 27.56 -33.67
CA ASN A 11 -21.06 27.08 -32.89
C ASN A 11 -21.36 27.01 -31.39
N PHE A 12 -21.78 25.86 -30.91
CA PHE A 12 -22.05 25.65 -29.48
C PHE A 12 -20.75 25.38 -28.73
N ARG A 13 -20.39 26.24 -27.78
CA ARG A 13 -19.17 26.16 -26.95
C ARG A 13 -19.39 25.60 -25.55
N GLY A 14 -20.52 25.00 -25.29
CA GLY A 14 -20.83 24.37 -24.01
C GLY A 14 -21.73 25.21 -23.11
N VAL A 15 -21.71 24.94 -21.82
CA VAL A 15 -22.54 25.56 -20.81
C VAL A 15 -21.70 26.56 -20.01
N ASP A 16 -22.25 27.72 -19.71
CA ASP A 16 -21.61 28.74 -18.87
C ASP A 16 -22.63 29.24 -17.83
N PHE A 17 -22.43 28.85 -16.59
CA PHE A 17 -23.33 29.21 -15.47
C PHE A 17 -23.06 30.62 -14.91
N ARG A 18 -22.08 31.35 -15.45
CA ARG A 18 -21.81 32.74 -15.02
C ARG A 18 -22.85 33.66 -15.57
N GLY A 19 -23.60 34.32 -14.69
CA GLY A 19 -24.74 35.14 -15.05
C GLY A 19 -24.43 36.56 -15.57
N GLU A 20 -23.17 36.95 -15.73
CA GLU A 20 -22.78 38.33 -15.96
C GLU A 20 -22.73 38.76 -17.44
N GLU A 21 -22.52 37.82 -18.37
CA GLU A 21 -22.56 38.09 -19.80
C GLU A 21 -23.17 36.91 -20.56
N ILE A 22 -24.24 37.16 -21.30
CA ILE A 22 -24.86 36.18 -22.18
C ILE A 22 -23.98 35.98 -23.40
N ASN A 23 -23.16 34.91 -23.39
CA ASN A 23 -22.44 34.48 -24.57
C ASN A 23 -23.40 33.71 -25.51
N LEU A 24 -23.66 34.25 -26.70
CA LEU A 24 -24.58 33.63 -27.68
C LEU A 24 -24.15 32.25 -28.15
N MET A 25 -22.91 31.83 -27.86
CA MET A 25 -22.38 30.50 -28.22
C MET A 25 -22.40 29.53 -27.07
N ARG A 26 -22.84 29.92 -25.87
CA ARG A 26 -22.95 29.11 -24.67
C ARG A 26 -24.36 29.15 -24.12
N SER A 27 -24.79 28.06 -23.55
CA SER A 27 -26.07 28.00 -22.85
C SER A 27 -25.86 28.24 -21.37
N PRO A 28 -26.68 29.13 -20.74
CA PRO A 28 -26.64 29.30 -19.29
C PRO A 28 -27.26 28.14 -18.53
N ASP A 29 -28.13 27.36 -19.19
CA ASP A 29 -28.84 26.24 -18.59
C ASP A 29 -29.14 25.17 -19.64
N SER A 30 -28.36 24.08 -19.62
CA SER A 30 -28.56 22.93 -20.48
C SER A 30 -28.44 21.66 -19.71
N LEU A 31 -29.55 21.01 -19.43
CA LEU A 31 -29.59 19.72 -18.76
C LEU A 31 -29.44 18.59 -19.77
N ASN A 32 -28.61 17.61 -19.44
CA ASN A 32 -28.38 16.38 -20.22
C ASN A 32 -27.95 16.60 -21.68
N VAL A 33 -27.29 17.71 -21.96
CA VAL A 33 -26.77 18.05 -23.29
C VAL A 33 -25.26 18.22 -23.21
N TRP A 34 -24.57 17.69 -24.17
CA TRP A 34 -23.13 17.88 -24.30
C TRP A 34 -22.72 18.14 -25.73
N LYS A 35 -21.56 18.72 -25.91
CA LYS A 35 -20.93 18.90 -27.20
C LYS A 35 -20.21 17.60 -27.60
N ASP A 36 -20.44 17.13 -28.83
CA ASP A 36 -19.64 16.04 -29.38
C ASP A 36 -18.25 16.56 -29.77
N TYR A 37 -17.22 15.96 -29.20
CA TYR A 37 -15.83 16.36 -29.49
C TYR A 37 -15.35 15.90 -30.87
N LYS A 38 -16.01 14.90 -31.48
CA LYS A 38 -15.69 14.41 -32.82
C LYS A 38 -16.37 15.25 -33.90
N GLU A 39 -17.56 15.75 -33.61
CA GLU A 39 -18.35 16.61 -34.50
C GLU A 39 -18.55 17.97 -33.82
N THR A 40 -17.67 18.93 -34.15
CA THR A 40 -17.60 20.23 -33.46
C THR A 40 -18.86 21.09 -33.54
N GLU A 41 -19.77 20.76 -34.43
CA GLU A 41 -21.00 21.53 -34.67
C GLU A 41 -22.26 20.82 -34.16
N SER A 42 -22.13 19.62 -33.59
CA SER A 42 -23.29 18.86 -33.11
C SER A 42 -23.46 18.96 -31.61
N ILE A 43 -24.71 19.09 -31.19
CA ILE A 43 -25.15 19.00 -29.80
C ILE A 43 -25.91 17.70 -29.68
N ARG A 44 -25.54 16.86 -28.73
CA ARG A 44 -26.21 15.58 -28.48
C ARG A 44 -26.75 15.53 -27.04
N THR A 45 -27.81 14.78 -26.87
CA THR A 45 -28.23 14.40 -25.53
C THR A 45 -27.21 13.45 -24.91
N ARG A 46 -26.97 13.57 -23.62
CA ARG A 46 -26.14 12.64 -22.88
C ARG A 46 -26.69 11.22 -23.07
N PRO A 47 -25.86 10.23 -23.42
CA PRO A 47 -26.31 8.85 -23.51
C PRO A 47 -26.91 8.40 -22.19
N GLY A 48 -27.94 7.58 -22.26
CA GLY A 48 -28.51 6.93 -21.09
C GLY A 48 -27.51 6.03 -20.39
N MET A 49 -27.74 5.77 -19.12
CA MET A 49 -26.98 4.80 -18.34
C MET A 49 -27.79 3.50 -18.23
N GLU A 50 -27.16 2.39 -18.50
CA GLU A 50 -27.69 1.07 -18.25
C GLU A 50 -27.04 0.47 -17.03
N LYS A 51 -27.86 -0.05 -16.11
CA LYS A 51 -27.35 -0.76 -14.93
C LYS A 51 -26.81 -2.12 -15.37
N LYS A 52 -25.49 -2.29 -15.33
CA LYS A 52 -24.82 -3.54 -15.71
C LYS A 52 -24.80 -4.55 -14.56
N PHE A 53 -24.59 -4.09 -13.33
CA PHE A 53 -24.46 -4.94 -12.12
C PHE A 53 -25.18 -4.31 -10.95
N ALA A 54 -25.56 -5.14 -9.99
CA ALA A 54 -26.12 -4.71 -8.71
C ALA A 54 -25.43 -5.45 -7.58
N TYR A 55 -24.95 -4.70 -6.60
CA TYR A 55 -24.42 -5.23 -5.34
C TYR A 55 -25.36 -4.86 -4.21
N THR A 56 -25.49 -5.72 -3.22
CA THR A 56 -26.27 -5.46 -1.99
C THR A 56 -25.56 -4.48 -1.07
N SER A 57 -24.23 -4.47 -1.12
CA SER A 57 -23.37 -3.57 -0.36
C SER A 57 -22.93 -2.36 -1.20
N PRO A 58 -22.62 -1.23 -0.57
CA PRO A 58 -22.05 -0.08 -1.27
C PRO A 58 -20.79 -0.44 -2.04
N VAL A 59 -20.63 0.12 -3.25
CA VAL A 59 -19.40 -0.01 -4.05
C VAL A 59 -18.48 1.16 -3.72
N TYR A 60 -17.29 0.86 -3.22
CA TYR A 60 -16.29 1.82 -2.77
C TYR A 60 -15.18 2.08 -3.78
N GLY A 61 -15.07 1.23 -4.82
CA GLY A 61 -14.13 1.39 -5.91
C GLY A 61 -14.37 0.39 -7.03
N ILE A 62 -14.06 0.81 -8.26
CA ILE A 62 -14.07 -0.04 -9.46
C ILE A 62 -12.80 0.28 -10.23
N PHE A 63 -12.02 -0.74 -10.53
CA PHE A 63 -10.71 -0.64 -11.16
C PHE A 63 -10.58 -1.66 -12.27
N GLU A 64 -9.71 -1.38 -13.23
CA GLU A 64 -9.32 -2.34 -14.26
C GLU A 64 -7.94 -2.92 -13.94
N TYR A 65 -7.81 -4.24 -14.10
CA TYR A 65 -6.54 -4.93 -13.98
C TYR A 65 -6.50 -6.16 -14.90
N ASN A 66 -5.56 -6.18 -15.83
CA ASN A 66 -5.35 -7.27 -16.80
C ASN A 66 -6.65 -7.72 -17.50
N GLY A 67 -7.44 -6.76 -18.01
CA GLY A 67 -8.69 -7.03 -18.72
C GLY A 67 -9.85 -7.51 -17.84
N SER A 68 -9.68 -7.50 -16.52
CA SER A 68 -10.71 -7.84 -15.53
C SER A 68 -11.11 -6.60 -14.73
N LEU A 69 -12.34 -6.56 -14.23
CA LEU A 69 -12.75 -5.53 -13.29
C LEU A 69 -12.48 -6.01 -11.86
N ILE A 70 -11.78 -5.19 -11.10
CA ILE A 70 -11.62 -5.35 -9.66
C ILE A 70 -12.60 -4.42 -8.97
N ILE A 71 -13.49 -4.96 -8.16
CA ILE A 71 -14.61 -4.22 -7.56
C ILE A 71 -14.54 -4.35 -6.05
N HIS A 72 -14.46 -3.22 -5.37
CA HIS A 72 -14.55 -3.16 -3.92
C HIS A 72 -16.02 -2.91 -3.52
N ALA A 73 -16.70 -3.95 -3.05
CA ALA A 73 -18.10 -3.90 -2.60
C ALA A 73 -18.22 -4.36 -1.14
N GLY A 74 -18.65 -3.46 -0.27
CA GLY A 74 -18.71 -3.71 1.18
C GLY A 74 -17.33 -4.03 1.76
N ALA A 75 -17.18 -5.17 2.41
CA ALA A 75 -15.90 -5.66 2.94
C ALA A 75 -15.16 -6.59 1.98
N THR A 76 -15.64 -6.74 0.74
CA THR A 76 -15.12 -7.74 -0.21
C THR A 76 -14.49 -7.08 -1.42
N LEU A 77 -13.36 -7.61 -1.84
CA LEU A 77 -12.73 -7.31 -3.12
C LEU A 77 -13.05 -8.44 -4.10
N LEU A 78 -13.70 -8.10 -5.19
CA LEU A 78 -14.19 -9.02 -6.20
C LEU A 78 -13.40 -8.85 -7.49
N LYS A 79 -13.05 -9.97 -8.13
CA LYS A 79 -12.55 -9.99 -9.51
C LYS A 79 -13.66 -10.43 -10.42
N ARG A 80 -13.99 -9.62 -11.41
CA ARG A 80 -15.00 -9.92 -12.41
C ARG A 80 -14.39 -10.03 -13.79
N THR A 81 -14.64 -11.16 -14.45
CA THR A 81 -14.26 -11.48 -15.82
C THR A 81 -15.50 -11.65 -16.68
N ALA A 82 -15.32 -11.96 -17.97
CA ALA A 82 -16.41 -12.33 -18.85
C ALA A 82 -17.11 -13.65 -18.42
N GLU A 83 -16.36 -14.52 -17.72
CA GLU A 83 -16.82 -15.85 -17.30
C GLU A 83 -17.56 -15.82 -15.95
N GLY A 84 -17.33 -14.79 -15.12
CA GLY A 84 -18.00 -14.69 -13.83
C GLY A 84 -17.30 -13.76 -12.85
N GLU A 85 -17.71 -13.87 -11.60
CA GLU A 85 -17.22 -13.07 -10.48
C GLU A 85 -16.69 -13.98 -9.38
N THR A 86 -15.54 -13.62 -8.83
CA THR A 86 -14.86 -14.36 -7.75
C THR A 86 -14.42 -13.41 -6.65
N SER A 87 -14.64 -13.77 -5.39
CA SER A 87 -14.07 -13.07 -4.24
C SER A 87 -12.58 -13.36 -4.16
N ILE A 88 -11.75 -12.31 -4.09
CA ILE A 88 -10.30 -12.42 -3.95
C ILE A 88 -9.79 -11.95 -2.58
N TYR A 89 -10.60 -11.17 -1.83
CA TYR A 89 -10.28 -10.75 -0.47
C TYR A 89 -11.55 -10.30 0.28
N GLU A 90 -11.66 -10.61 1.60
CA GLU A 90 -12.91 -10.43 2.37
C GLU A 90 -12.79 -9.55 3.62
N LYS A 91 -11.65 -8.86 3.78
CA LYS A 91 -11.41 -8.01 4.96
C LYS A 91 -11.10 -6.56 4.58
N MET A 92 -11.75 -6.04 3.54
CA MET A 92 -11.63 -4.64 3.15
C MET A 92 -12.35 -3.73 4.17
N ALA A 93 -11.79 -2.55 4.40
CA ALA A 93 -12.49 -1.51 5.15
C ALA A 93 -13.65 -0.95 4.30
N GLN A 94 -14.79 -0.70 4.92
CA GLN A 94 -15.97 -0.17 4.23
C GLN A 94 -15.83 1.35 3.97
N LYS A 95 -14.80 1.73 3.22
CA LYS A 95 -14.42 3.10 2.89
C LYS A 95 -13.99 3.20 1.42
N PRO A 96 -14.05 4.39 0.80
CA PRO A 96 -13.56 4.58 -0.55
C PRO A 96 -12.12 4.09 -0.71
N SER A 97 -11.89 3.29 -1.72
CA SER A 97 -10.58 2.74 -2.04
C SER A 97 -9.94 3.44 -3.23
N GLN A 98 -8.62 3.40 -3.28
CA GLN A 98 -7.80 3.86 -4.39
C GLN A 98 -6.86 2.76 -4.80
N ALA A 99 -6.62 2.63 -6.11
CA ALA A 99 -5.73 1.61 -6.63
C ALA A 99 -4.86 2.15 -7.76
N PHE A 100 -3.75 1.47 -7.98
CA PHE A 100 -2.84 1.69 -9.10
C PHE A 100 -2.16 0.37 -9.48
N VAL A 101 -1.59 0.33 -10.67
CA VAL A 101 -0.80 -0.82 -11.13
C VAL A 101 0.65 -0.38 -11.27
N TYR A 102 1.56 -1.16 -10.72
CA TYR A 102 3.00 -0.98 -10.85
C TYR A 102 3.68 -2.34 -11.04
N GLU A 103 4.57 -2.46 -12.02
CA GLU A 103 5.27 -3.72 -12.36
C GLU A 103 4.32 -4.93 -12.50
N ASN A 104 3.17 -4.71 -13.14
CA ASN A 104 2.13 -5.72 -13.32
C ASN A 104 1.53 -6.28 -12.03
N ILE A 105 1.68 -5.59 -10.91
CA ILE A 105 1.03 -5.87 -9.64
C ILE A 105 -0.03 -4.78 -9.39
N PHE A 106 -1.22 -5.20 -9.00
CA PHE A 106 -2.30 -4.29 -8.63
C PHE A 106 -2.22 -3.98 -7.14
N TYR A 107 -2.09 -2.70 -6.81
CA TYR A 107 -2.05 -2.20 -5.44
C TYR A 107 -3.36 -1.49 -5.12
N ILE A 108 -3.91 -1.77 -3.95
CA ILE A 108 -5.14 -1.13 -3.46
C ILE A 108 -5.00 -0.73 -2.00
N LYS A 109 -5.54 0.45 -1.67
CA LYS A 109 -5.64 0.96 -0.30
C LYS A 109 -7.06 1.44 -0.02
N ASP A 110 -7.56 1.17 1.18
CA ASP A 110 -8.90 1.56 1.66
C ASP A 110 -8.86 2.44 2.92
N GLY A 111 -7.67 2.90 3.31
CA GLY A 111 -7.43 3.70 4.51
C GLY A 111 -7.09 2.89 5.76
N GLU A 112 -7.29 1.57 5.75
CA GLU A 112 -6.88 0.63 6.81
C GLU A 112 -5.93 -0.42 6.27
N ASN A 113 -6.22 -0.93 5.07
CA ASN A 113 -5.42 -1.94 4.39
C ASN A 113 -4.61 -1.31 3.25
N TYR A 114 -3.41 -1.82 3.05
CA TYR A 114 -2.63 -1.61 1.84
C TYR A 114 -2.24 -2.99 1.30
N LEU A 115 -2.87 -3.37 0.18
CA LEU A 115 -2.80 -4.71 -0.37
C LEU A 115 -2.19 -4.69 -1.76
N GLN A 116 -1.56 -5.79 -2.13
CA GLN A 116 -1.07 -6.09 -3.46
C GLN A 116 -1.72 -7.37 -3.99
N TYR A 117 -2.05 -7.37 -5.27
CA TYR A 117 -2.62 -8.51 -5.98
C TYR A 117 -1.82 -8.80 -7.25
N ASP A 118 -1.26 -9.99 -7.36
CA ASP A 118 -0.42 -10.43 -8.47
C ASP A 118 -1.21 -11.12 -9.61
N GLY A 119 -2.54 -11.12 -9.52
CA GLY A 119 -3.44 -11.83 -10.44
C GLY A 119 -3.94 -13.16 -9.89
N THR A 120 -3.28 -13.69 -8.85
CA THR A 120 -3.58 -14.97 -8.19
C THR A 120 -3.91 -14.79 -6.72
N THR A 121 -3.04 -14.12 -5.97
CA THR A 121 -3.15 -13.97 -4.50
C THR A 121 -3.13 -12.51 -4.08
N VAL A 122 -3.93 -12.21 -3.05
CA VAL A 122 -3.91 -10.90 -2.39
C VAL A 122 -3.08 -11.00 -1.11
N LYS A 123 -2.10 -10.10 -0.95
CA LYS A 123 -1.24 -10.01 0.23
C LYS A 123 -1.19 -8.58 0.74
N ALA A 124 -0.93 -8.40 2.03
CA ALA A 124 -0.56 -7.09 2.54
C ALA A 124 0.79 -6.65 1.92
N VAL A 125 0.90 -5.36 1.63
CA VAL A 125 2.18 -4.80 1.20
C VAL A 125 3.07 -4.69 2.42
N GLU A 126 4.16 -5.44 2.39
CA GLU A 126 5.18 -5.33 3.43
C GLU A 126 6.04 -4.10 3.19
N GLY A 127 6.23 -3.31 4.23
CA GLY A 127 7.13 -2.16 4.17
C GLY A 127 8.58 -2.61 4.10
N TYR A 128 9.41 -1.80 3.44
CA TYR A 128 10.86 -2.01 3.47
C TYR A 128 11.39 -1.93 4.91
N ILE A 129 12.20 -2.90 5.30
CA ILE A 129 12.84 -2.97 6.61
C ILE A 129 14.29 -2.53 6.44
N PRO A 130 14.66 -1.34 6.94
CA PRO A 130 16.00 -0.82 6.76
C PRO A 130 17.02 -1.60 7.59
N THR A 131 18.16 -1.95 6.97
CA THR A 131 19.34 -2.44 7.66
C THR A 131 20.10 -1.24 8.22
N THR A 132 19.95 -0.95 9.49
CA THR A 132 20.49 0.28 10.11
C THR A 132 21.99 0.17 10.43
N THR A 133 22.47 -1.04 10.71
CA THR A 133 23.87 -1.28 11.05
C THR A 133 24.36 -2.59 10.43
N ILE A 134 25.52 -2.57 9.82
CA ILE A 134 26.22 -3.76 9.25
C ILE A 134 27.59 -3.95 9.87
N ALA A 135 28.15 -5.15 9.72
CA ALA A 135 29.44 -5.55 10.27
C ALA A 135 29.55 -5.27 11.77
N ARG A 136 28.46 -5.49 12.50
CA ARG A 136 28.36 -5.25 13.94
C ARG A 136 29.01 -6.42 14.67
N LYS A 137 29.90 -6.14 15.62
CA LYS A 137 30.41 -7.14 16.56
C LYS A 137 29.31 -7.49 17.56
N PRO A 138 29.31 -8.69 18.19
CA PRO A 138 28.29 -9.05 19.19
C PRO A 138 28.08 -7.97 20.27
N MET A 139 29.17 -7.40 20.80
CA MET A 139 29.13 -6.35 21.83
C MET A 139 28.85 -4.94 21.32
N GLY A 140 28.56 -4.76 20.05
CA GLY A 140 28.24 -3.45 19.47
C GLY A 140 29.27 -2.95 18.46
N GLY A 141 29.11 -1.70 18.02
CA GLY A 141 29.89 -1.10 16.94
C GLY A 141 29.30 -1.37 15.56
N GLY A 142 30.13 -1.53 14.55
CA GLY A 142 29.71 -1.70 13.16
C GLY A 142 29.58 -0.38 12.40
N THR A 143 29.26 -0.48 11.11
CA THR A 143 29.07 0.68 10.22
C THR A 143 27.58 0.99 10.12
N LYS A 144 27.20 2.25 10.29
CA LYS A 144 25.84 2.70 10.01
C LYS A 144 25.61 2.61 8.50
N TYR A 145 24.59 1.84 8.10
CA TYR A 145 24.29 1.57 6.71
C TYR A 145 23.17 2.48 6.18
N GLU A 146 22.06 2.56 6.90
CA GLU A 146 20.92 3.38 6.54
C GLU A 146 20.46 4.25 7.71
N ASP A 147 19.87 5.38 7.36
CA ASP A 147 19.18 6.20 8.35
C ASP A 147 17.83 5.58 8.73
N VAL A 148 17.32 5.98 9.88
CA VAL A 148 16.03 5.54 10.39
C VAL A 148 14.93 5.88 9.39
N ASN A 149 14.23 4.85 8.91
CA ASN A 149 13.04 5.02 8.09
C ASN A 149 11.83 5.33 9.01
N MET A 150 11.23 6.51 8.84
CA MET A 150 10.07 6.92 9.64
C MET A 150 8.75 6.28 9.21
N LEU A 151 8.73 5.56 8.09
CA LEU A 151 7.54 4.87 7.58
C LEU A 151 7.33 3.50 8.24
N SER A 152 8.36 2.95 8.89
CA SER A 152 8.32 1.67 9.58
C SER A 152 9.09 1.74 10.88
N ASP A 153 8.54 1.17 11.93
CA ASP A 153 9.19 0.98 13.24
C ASP A 153 10.10 -0.25 13.26
N PHE A 154 10.10 -1.04 12.19
CA PHE A 154 11.01 -2.18 12.02
C PHE A 154 12.44 -1.74 11.72
N ARG A 155 13.39 -2.52 12.24
CA ARG A 155 14.83 -2.35 12.09
C ARG A 155 15.48 -3.70 11.84
N LYS A 156 16.63 -3.66 11.19
CA LYS A 156 17.47 -4.84 10.99
C LYS A 156 18.93 -4.47 11.35
N ASN A 157 19.55 -5.26 12.19
CA ASN A 157 21.00 -5.21 12.42
C ASN A 157 21.67 -6.46 11.88
N SER A 158 22.83 -6.31 11.25
CA SER A 158 23.64 -7.43 10.77
C SER A 158 24.95 -7.50 11.54
N PHE A 159 25.33 -8.71 11.95
CA PHE A 159 26.45 -8.96 12.83
C PHE A 159 27.46 -9.94 12.21
N LEU A 160 28.69 -9.75 12.63
CA LEU A 160 29.79 -10.70 12.48
C LEU A 160 29.90 -11.51 13.78
N ALA A 161 29.46 -12.76 13.78
CA ALA A 161 29.66 -13.62 14.94
C ALA A 161 31.16 -13.92 15.10
N ASP A 162 31.60 -14.11 16.35
CA ASP A 162 33.00 -14.38 16.70
C ASP A 162 33.27 -15.84 17.10
N GLY A 163 32.23 -16.70 17.07
CA GLY A 163 32.30 -18.08 17.46
C GLY A 163 32.38 -18.33 18.97
N ALA A 164 32.30 -17.29 19.79
CA ALA A 164 32.46 -17.38 21.23
C ALA A 164 31.38 -16.63 22.02
N SER A 165 30.85 -15.53 21.48
CA SER A 165 29.85 -14.71 22.15
C SER A 165 28.44 -15.30 21.99
N PHE A 166 27.71 -15.32 23.10
CA PHE A 166 26.30 -15.72 23.16
C PHE A 166 25.37 -14.51 23.08
N ASP A 167 25.85 -13.34 23.48
CA ASP A 167 25.07 -12.10 23.60
C ASP A 167 25.31 -11.19 22.39
N PHE A 168 24.22 -10.70 21.78
CA PHE A 168 24.24 -9.77 20.65
C PHE A 168 23.44 -8.52 21.02
N PHE A 169 24.10 -7.38 21.03
CA PHE A 169 23.51 -6.10 21.42
C PHE A 169 23.07 -5.30 20.20
N LEU A 170 21.78 -4.97 20.14
CA LEU A 170 21.19 -4.15 19.10
C LEU A 170 21.67 -2.68 19.19
N ASP A 171 21.44 -1.91 18.16
CA ASP A 171 21.77 -0.47 18.13
C ASP A 171 20.72 0.40 18.84
N VAL A 172 19.64 -0.20 19.33
CA VAL A 172 18.52 0.45 20.00
C VAL A 172 18.20 -0.25 21.31
N LEU A 173 17.97 0.54 22.35
CA LEU A 173 17.41 0.09 23.63
C LEU A 173 15.88 0.20 23.61
N ASN A 174 15.20 -0.52 24.52
CA ASN A 174 13.75 -0.53 24.62
C ASN A 174 13.06 -0.88 23.31
N ILE A 175 13.28 -2.11 22.84
CA ILE A 175 12.58 -2.66 21.67
C ILE A 175 11.15 -3.07 22.05
N ASP A 176 10.28 -3.22 21.05
CA ASP A 176 8.87 -3.53 21.24
C ASP A 176 8.71 -4.97 21.77
N ASP A 177 8.08 -5.13 22.93
CA ASP A 177 7.82 -6.40 23.59
C ASP A 177 6.59 -7.16 23.03
N ASP A 178 5.76 -6.49 22.21
CA ASP A 178 4.68 -7.13 21.47
C ASP A 178 5.20 -7.85 20.21
N PHE A 179 6.47 -7.68 19.84
CA PHE A 179 7.09 -8.30 18.68
C PHE A 179 8.30 -9.14 19.05
N VAL A 180 8.26 -10.43 18.73
CA VAL A 180 9.42 -11.33 18.91
C VAL A 180 10.42 -11.05 17.79
N PRO A 181 11.67 -10.62 18.12
CA PRO A 181 12.69 -10.39 17.10
C PRO A 181 12.96 -11.65 16.28
N ILE A 182 13.10 -11.48 14.97
CA ILE A 182 13.44 -12.57 14.06
C ILE A 182 14.96 -12.61 13.92
N VAL A 183 15.56 -13.70 14.39
CA VAL A 183 16.99 -13.97 14.29
C VAL A 183 17.24 -14.90 13.11
N MET A 184 18.21 -14.55 12.28
CA MET A 184 18.67 -15.39 11.16
C MET A 184 20.17 -15.64 11.30
N GLU A 185 20.58 -16.88 11.11
CA GLU A 185 21.99 -17.29 11.01
C GLU A 185 22.23 -17.87 9.62
N ASN A 186 23.19 -17.33 8.87
CA ASN A 186 23.50 -17.72 7.50
C ASN A 186 22.24 -17.74 6.59
N ASP A 187 21.37 -16.72 6.70
CA ASP A 187 20.10 -16.58 5.98
C ASP A 187 19.01 -17.61 6.34
N GLU A 188 19.24 -18.46 7.33
CA GLU A 188 18.23 -19.37 7.89
C GLU A 188 17.65 -18.81 9.20
N VAL A 189 16.33 -18.94 9.38
CA VAL A 189 15.64 -18.45 10.57
C VAL A 189 15.95 -19.37 11.75
N VAL A 190 16.45 -18.78 12.85
CA VAL A 190 16.71 -19.48 14.12
C VAL A 190 15.39 -19.64 14.87
N ASP A 191 15.15 -20.84 15.43
CA ASP A 191 13.95 -21.09 16.23
C ASP A 191 13.93 -20.18 17.47
N PRO A 192 12.80 -19.53 17.80
CA PRO A 192 12.69 -18.66 18.98
C PRO A 192 13.02 -19.34 20.32
N SER A 193 13.01 -20.68 20.39
CA SER A 193 13.43 -21.43 21.59
C SER A 193 14.94 -21.47 21.79
N GLU A 194 15.73 -21.11 20.78
CA GLU A 194 17.21 -21.13 20.84
C GLU A 194 17.81 -19.82 21.37
N TYR A 195 17.00 -18.79 21.59
CA TYR A 195 17.48 -17.51 22.10
C TYR A 195 16.51 -16.84 23.08
N GLU A 196 17.05 -16.02 23.96
CA GLU A 196 16.33 -15.15 24.88
C GLU A 196 16.43 -13.69 24.41
N VAL A 197 15.34 -12.93 24.63
CA VAL A 197 15.26 -11.51 24.26
C VAL A 197 15.18 -10.65 25.51
N ASP A 198 16.14 -9.76 25.69
CA ASP A 198 16.07 -8.68 26.65
C ASP A 198 15.56 -7.41 25.96
N TYR A 199 14.27 -7.18 26.05
CA TYR A 199 13.59 -6.07 25.37
C TYR A 199 14.04 -4.69 25.87
N LYS A 200 14.46 -4.58 27.13
CA LYS A 200 14.89 -3.35 27.73
C LYS A 200 16.29 -2.93 27.26
N ASP A 201 17.20 -3.88 27.27
CA ASP A 201 18.59 -3.63 26.91
C ASP A 201 18.86 -3.85 25.42
N GLY A 202 17.83 -4.27 24.65
CA GLY A 202 17.97 -4.56 23.21
C GLY A 202 19.00 -5.65 22.96
N ARG A 203 18.95 -6.74 23.74
CA ARG A 203 19.92 -7.83 23.69
C ARG A 203 19.25 -9.13 23.29
N ILE A 204 19.87 -9.84 22.37
CA ILE A 204 19.52 -11.21 22.01
C ILE A 204 20.63 -12.14 22.52
N LYS A 205 20.26 -13.15 23.30
CA LYS A 205 21.17 -14.13 23.89
C LYS A 205 20.86 -15.52 23.37
N PHE A 206 21.79 -16.14 22.68
CA PHE A 206 21.70 -17.56 22.33
C PHE A 206 21.84 -18.42 23.57
N ILE A 207 21.03 -19.48 23.70
CA ILE A 207 20.93 -20.28 24.93
C ILE A 207 21.89 -21.48 24.88
N HIS A 208 21.93 -22.16 23.75
CA HIS A 208 22.56 -23.47 23.67
C HIS A 208 23.92 -23.47 22.97
N TYR A 209 24.21 -22.46 22.14
CA TYR A 209 25.46 -22.38 21.39
C TYR A 209 25.83 -20.91 21.13
N ALA A 210 27.13 -20.68 20.88
CA ALA A 210 27.60 -19.44 20.31
C ALA A 210 27.62 -19.56 18.78
N PRO A 211 26.96 -18.65 18.03
CA PRO A 211 26.99 -18.68 16.57
C PRO A 211 28.43 -18.67 16.02
N ASN A 212 28.70 -19.51 15.05
CA ASN A 212 30.03 -19.62 14.46
C ASN A 212 30.45 -18.34 13.74
N SER A 213 31.75 -18.11 13.66
CA SER A 213 32.29 -17.05 12.80
C SER A 213 31.87 -17.29 11.36
N PRO A 214 31.66 -16.23 10.55
CA PRO A 214 31.26 -16.36 9.16
C PRO A 214 32.32 -17.13 8.34
N LEU A 215 31.85 -17.92 7.37
CA LEU A 215 32.72 -18.67 6.48
C LEU A 215 33.59 -17.77 5.60
N THR A 216 33.09 -16.57 5.29
CA THR A 216 33.84 -15.56 4.53
C THR A 216 34.15 -14.41 5.46
N GLU A 217 35.43 -14.08 5.59
CA GLU A 217 35.91 -13.00 6.45
C GLU A 217 35.23 -11.66 6.05
N GLY A 218 34.69 -10.95 7.03
CA GLY A 218 34.03 -9.67 6.85
C GLY A 218 32.58 -9.74 6.30
N GLN A 219 32.03 -10.93 6.08
CA GLN A 219 30.64 -11.10 5.70
C GLN A 219 29.77 -11.29 6.93
N ASP A 220 28.72 -10.50 7.06
CA ASP A 220 27.73 -10.67 8.13
C ASP A 220 27.02 -12.00 8.00
N ASN A 221 26.95 -12.75 9.09
CA ASN A 221 26.30 -14.06 9.12
C ASN A 221 25.12 -14.15 10.09
N ILE A 222 24.96 -13.16 10.97
CA ILE A 222 23.78 -13.02 11.84
C ILE A 222 23.02 -11.79 11.42
N SER A 223 21.71 -11.90 11.23
CA SER A 223 20.86 -10.75 11.08
C SER A 223 19.68 -10.82 12.04
N ILE A 224 19.40 -9.71 12.70
CA ILE A 224 18.34 -9.61 13.69
C ILE A 224 17.39 -8.50 13.25
N GLN A 225 16.14 -8.89 12.95
CA GLN A 225 15.06 -7.98 12.67
C GLN A 225 14.23 -7.79 13.93
N PHE A 226 14.03 -6.56 14.31
CA PHE A 226 13.30 -6.19 15.52
C PHE A 226 12.42 -4.96 15.26
N LYS A 227 11.58 -4.65 16.23
CA LYS A 227 10.70 -3.49 16.18
C LYS A 227 11.09 -2.54 17.32
N LYS A 228 11.22 -1.26 16.99
CA LYS A 228 11.48 -0.24 17.99
C LYS A 228 10.17 0.06 18.73
N ALA A 229 10.20 0.15 20.05
CA ALA A 229 9.06 0.62 20.83
C ALA A 229 8.70 2.06 20.40
N VAL A 230 7.51 2.24 19.88
CA VAL A 230 6.97 3.56 19.55
C VAL A 230 6.24 4.06 20.79
N PRO A 231 6.51 5.26 21.30
CA PRO A 231 5.73 5.82 22.39
C PRO A 231 4.25 5.86 21.99
N ARG A 232 3.43 5.07 22.66
CA ARG A 232 1.97 5.11 22.46
C ARG A 232 1.48 6.44 23.03
N TYR A 233 1.23 7.41 22.19
CA TYR A 233 0.48 8.59 22.58
C TYR A 233 -0.97 8.15 22.80
N THR A 234 -1.31 7.81 24.01
CA THR A 234 -2.71 7.71 24.43
C THR A 234 -3.28 9.13 24.37
N ARG A 235 -4.16 9.37 23.39
CA ARG A 235 -5.02 10.56 23.44
C ARG A 235 -5.92 10.40 24.68
N SER A 236 -5.62 11.16 25.73
CA SER A 236 -6.52 11.38 26.85
C SER A 236 -7.71 12.23 26.41
#